data_b0bb9003ef5a9fc183774c451e1cdc3a
#
_entry.id   b0bb9003ef5a9fc183774c451e1cdc3a
#
_cell.length_a   1.000
_cell.length_b   1.000
_cell.length_c   1.000
_cell.angle_alpha   90.00
_cell.angle_beta   90.00
_cell.angle_gamma   90.00
#
_symmetry.space_group_name_H-M   'P 1'
#
loop_
_entity.id
_entity.type
_entity.pdbx_description
1 polymer ?
#
loop_
_entity_poly.entity_id
_entity_poly.type
_entity_poly.pdbx_seq_one_letter_code
_entity_poly.pdbx_strand_id
1 'polypeptide(L)'
;MRKQNIVQAKSICQSYDNNIWVFDELDAKIKKLDDNGKLLLESADFRLLFEEVPNPSQIIDADGLLYLYNSKFGFTVFDYYGAMKSSFSIFNWQDVQVSNSFLVGRDSNYFYKAKPQQLLMQKFKLNIDFKEAVKIITVSANLYVLQNGMLNIYGIKTK
;
A
#
# COMPACT_ATOMS: atom_id res chain seq x y z
N MET A 1 -9.10 32.55 -0.26
CA MET A 1 -9.25 31.30 0.52
C MET A 1 -8.98 30.14 -0.43
N ARG A 2 -7.91 29.34 -0.23
CA ARG A 2 -7.70 28.11 -1.03
C ARG A 2 -8.79 27.14 -0.65
N LYS A 3 -9.53 26.64 -1.64
CA LYS A 3 -10.54 25.61 -1.43
C LYS A 3 -9.79 24.36 -0.97
N GLN A 4 -10.05 23.88 0.24
CA GLN A 4 -9.45 22.64 0.71
C GLN A 4 -10.08 21.48 -0.07
N ASN A 5 -9.30 20.84 -0.92
CA ASN A 5 -9.74 19.68 -1.70
C ASN A 5 -9.75 18.38 -0.87
N ILE A 6 -9.12 18.40 0.29
CA ILE A 6 -9.03 17.30 1.24
C ILE A 6 -9.65 17.74 2.56
N VAL A 7 -10.54 16.94 3.10
CA VAL A 7 -11.21 17.17 4.38
C VAL A 7 -10.46 16.48 5.50
N GLN A 8 -10.16 15.18 5.33
CA GLN A 8 -9.43 14.39 6.32
C GLN A 8 -8.55 13.35 5.62
N ALA A 9 -7.28 13.70 5.44
CA ALA A 9 -6.30 12.78 4.85
C ALA A 9 -6.01 11.63 5.81
N LYS A 10 -6.11 10.37 5.32
CA LYS A 10 -5.82 9.15 6.08
C LYS A 10 -4.52 8.50 5.64
N SER A 11 -4.34 8.36 4.35
CA SER A 11 -3.16 7.77 3.75
C SER A 11 -2.80 8.48 2.45
N ILE A 12 -1.53 8.41 2.08
CA ILE A 12 -0.97 9.17 0.96
C ILE A 12 0.11 8.32 0.29
N CYS A 13 0.24 8.47 -1.03
CA CYS A 13 1.43 8.03 -1.75
C CYS A 13 1.75 8.95 -2.94
N GLN A 14 2.99 8.91 -3.39
CA GLN A 14 3.39 9.56 -4.63
C GLN A 14 2.97 8.69 -5.82
N SER A 15 2.42 9.32 -6.85
CA SER A 15 2.09 8.70 -8.13
C SER A 15 3.31 8.68 -9.06
N TYR A 16 3.29 7.79 -10.06
CA TYR A 16 4.35 7.68 -11.08
C TYR A 16 4.61 8.99 -11.85
N ASP A 17 3.62 9.87 -11.94
CA ASP A 17 3.67 11.17 -12.62
C ASP A 17 4.01 12.34 -11.68
N ASN A 18 4.58 12.05 -10.52
CA ASN A 18 4.94 12.98 -9.44
C ASN A 18 3.76 13.71 -8.78
N ASN A 19 2.53 13.40 -9.15
CA ASN A 19 1.35 13.81 -8.41
C ASN A 19 1.17 13.00 -7.12
N ILE A 20 0.15 13.32 -6.34
CA ILE A 20 -0.07 12.72 -5.03
C ILE A 20 -1.45 12.08 -4.98
N TRP A 21 -1.52 10.82 -4.58
CA TRP A 21 -2.75 10.15 -4.22
C TRP A 21 -3.02 10.28 -2.73
N VAL A 22 -4.25 10.62 -2.38
CA VAL A 22 -4.71 10.74 -0.99
C VAL A 22 -6.01 9.99 -0.83
N PHE A 23 -6.14 9.21 0.25
CA PHE A 23 -7.44 8.75 0.70
C PHE A 23 -8.01 9.77 1.69
N ASP A 24 -9.14 10.35 1.34
CA ASP A 24 -9.90 11.28 2.18
C ASP A 24 -10.95 10.49 2.94
N GLU A 25 -10.70 10.26 4.23
CA GLU A 25 -11.53 9.40 5.07
C GLU A 25 -12.94 9.96 5.23
N LEU A 26 -13.08 11.28 5.37
CA LEU A 26 -14.38 11.89 5.59
C LEU A 26 -15.23 11.93 4.31
N ASP A 27 -14.60 12.17 3.16
CA ASP A 27 -15.26 12.11 1.86
C ASP A 27 -15.44 10.68 1.35
N ALA A 28 -14.75 9.69 1.98
CA ALA A 28 -14.69 8.30 1.56
C ALA A 28 -14.30 8.13 0.08
N LYS A 29 -13.28 8.89 -0.36
CA LYS A 29 -12.79 8.93 -1.74
C LYS A 29 -11.27 8.84 -1.83
N ILE A 30 -10.79 8.31 -2.94
CA ILE A 30 -9.41 8.52 -3.38
C ILE A 30 -9.38 9.80 -4.21
N LYS A 31 -8.42 10.67 -3.94
CA LYS A 31 -8.22 11.93 -4.64
C LYS A 31 -6.79 12.01 -5.17
N LYS A 32 -6.62 12.52 -6.40
CA LYS A 32 -5.32 12.84 -6.98
C LYS A 32 -5.12 14.33 -6.99
N LEU A 33 -4.00 14.78 -6.49
CA LEU A 33 -3.63 16.20 -6.41
C LEU A 33 -2.32 16.44 -7.18
N ASP A 34 -2.21 17.61 -7.79
CA ASP A 34 -0.93 18.09 -8.33
C ASP A 34 -0.01 18.63 -7.20
N ASP A 35 1.18 19.07 -7.56
CA ASP A 35 2.20 19.63 -6.66
C ASP A 35 1.75 20.94 -5.98
N ASN A 36 0.73 21.62 -6.51
CA ASN A 36 0.12 22.81 -5.92
C ASN A 36 -1.10 22.50 -5.05
N GLY A 37 -1.45 21.22 -4.90
CA GLY A 37 -2.63 20.75 -4.15
C GLY A 37 -3.96 20.95 -4.89
N LYS A 38 -3.93 21.16 -6.23
CA LYS A 38 -5.13 21.20 -7.05
C LYS A 38 -5.65 19.79 -7.29
N LEU A 39 -6.96 19.61 -7.14
CA LEU A 39 -7.62 18.33 -7.43
C LEU A 39 -7.58 18.06 -8.94
N LEU A 40 -6.99 16.94 -9.32
CA LEU A 40 -6.91 16.43 -10.70
C LEU A 40 -7.99 15.39 -10.98
N LEU A 41 -8.22 14.50 -10.01
CA LEU A 41 -9.16 13.40 -10.14
C LEU A 41 -9.68 12.98 -8.75
N GLU A 42 -10.91 12.49 -8.69
CA GLU A 42 -11.47 11.80 -7.54
C GLU A 42 -12.25 10.55 -7.95
N SER A 43 -12.25 9.54 -7.09
CA SER A 43 -13.07 8.34 -7.27
C SER A 43 -14.54 8.62 -6.98
N ALA A 44 -15.40 7.65 -7.32
CA ALA A 44 -16.74 7.60 -6.74
C ALA A 44 -16.66 7.52 -5.21
N ASP A 45 -17.75 7.88 -4.54
CA ASP A 45 -17.87 7.77 -3.09
C ASP A 45 -17.93 6.27 -2.70
N PHE A 46 -17.01 5.83 -1.87
CA PHE A 46 -16.91 4.43 -1.46
C PHE A 46 -18.10 3.95 -0.62
N ARG A 47 -18.84 4.86 0.00
CA ARG A 47 -20.11 4.53 0.67
C ARG A 47 -21.19 4.02 -0.27
N LEU A 48 -21.07 4.32 -1.57
CA LEU A 48 -21.97 3.82 -2.61
C LEU A 48 -21.51 2.47 -3.21
N LEU A 49 -20.23 2.12 -3.02
CA LEU A 49 -19.61 0.94 -3.63
C LEU A 49 -19.43 -0.23 -2.64
N PHE A 50 -19.37 0.05 -1.35
CA PHE A 50 -19.04 -0.93 -0.32
C PHE A 50 -20.02 -0.85 0.84
N GLU A 51 -20.41 -2.01 1.38
CA GLU A 51 -21.19 -2.10 2.62
C GLU A 51 -20.42 -1.51 3.81
N GLU A 52 -19.10 -1.78 3.86
CA GLU A 52 -18.19 -1.18 4.82
C GLU A 52 -17.09 -0.44 4.05
N VAL A 53 -16.99 0.86 4.26
CA VAL A 53 -16.02 1.71 3.56
C VAL A 53 -14.60 1.28 3.88
N PRO A 54 -13.77 0.94 2.88
CA PRO A 54 -12.36 0.69 3.10
C PRO A 54 -11.71 1.91 3.76
N ASN A 55 -10.99 1.67 4.85
CA ASN A 55 -10.21 2.69 5.54
C ASN A 55 -8.72 2.34 5.45
N PRO A 56 -8.07 2.60 4.30
CA PRO A 56 -6.72 2.16 4.06
C PRO A 56 -5.72 2.88 4.94
N SER A 57 -4.89 2.10 5.62
CA SER A 57 -3.71 2.63 6.31
C SER A 57 -2.56 2.95 5.35
N GLN A 58 -2.61 2.38 4.15
CA GLN A 58 -1.59 2.56 3.12
C GLN A 58 -2.18 2.54 1.71
N ILE A 59 -1.69 3.45 0.86
CA ILE A 59 -1.90 3.44 -0.59
C ILE A 59 -0.57 3.12 -1.25
N ILE A 60 -0.60 2.32 -2.31
CA ILE A 60 0.58 2.01 -3.13
C ILE A 60 0.18 2.22 -4.59
N ASP A 61 0.95 3.06 -5.30
CA ASP A 61 0.83 3.23 -6.74
C ASP A 61 1.89 2.34 -7.40
N ALA A 62 1.45 1.31 -8.11
CA ALA A 62 2.34 0.37 -8.79
C ALA A 62 1.65 -0.30 -9.98
N ASP A 63 2.42 -0.56 -11.04
CA ASP A 63 1.99 -1.32 -12.21
C ASP A 63 0.69 -0.78 -12.88
N GLY A 64 0.47 0.55 -12.82
CA GLY A 64 -0.74 1.18 -13.38
C GLY A 64 -2.00 1.03 -12.53
N LEU A 65 -1.86 0.59 -11.28
CA LEU A 65 -2.94 0.33 -10.34
C LEU A 65 -2.68 0.99 -8.98
N LEU A 66 -3.75 1.27 -8.27
CA LEU A 66 -3.74 1.72 -6.88
C LEU A 66 -4.14 0.58 -5.97
N TYR A 67 -3.25 0.21 -5.07
CA TYR A 67 -3.48 -0.78 -4.03
C TYR A 67 -3.77 -0.06 -2.72
N LEU A 68 -4.96 -0.23 -2.20
CA LEU A 68 -5.37 0.24 -0.88
C LEU A 68 -5.26 -0.91 0.09
N TYR A 69 -4.47 -0.75 1.13
CA TYR A 69 -4.29 -1.79 2.13
C TYR A 69 -4.82 -1.37 3.49
N ASN A 70 -5.57 -2.28 4.09
CA ASN A 70 -5.98 -2.24 5.47
C ASN A 70 -5.72 -3.61 6.11
N SER A 71 -5.12 -3.64 7.30
CA SER A 71 -4.76 -4.90 7.98
C SER A 71 -5.96 -5.80 8.30
N LYS A 72 -7.15 -5.22 8.47
CA LYS A 72 -8.39 -5.94 8.77
C LYS A 72 -9.10 -6.46 7.51
N PHE A 73 -9.06 -5.67 6.41
CA PHE A 73 -9.83 -5.95 5.18
C PHE A 73 -8.97 -6.49 4.04
N GLY A 74 -7.64 -6.38 4.16
CA GLY A 74 -6.70 -6.78 3.11
C GLY A 74 -6.51 -5.69 2.05
N PHE A 75 -6.34 -6.10 0.80
CA PHE A 75 -6.12 -5.21 -0.33
C PHE A 75 -7.38 -5.00 -1.14
N THR A 76 -7.65 -3.75 -1.52
CA THR A 76 -8.59 -3.39 -2.57
C THR A 76 -7.83 -2.66 -3.66
N VAL A 77 -8.02 -3.05 -4.92
CA VAL A 77 -7.23 -2.56 -6.06
C VAL A 77 -8.13 -1.81 -7.03
N PHE A 78 -7.69 -0.62 -7.42
CA PHE A 78 -8.37 0.27 -8.33
C PHE A 78 -7.49 0.60 -9.53
N ASP A 79 -8.10 0.94 -10.66
CA ASP A 79 -7.40 1.66 -11.71
C ASP A 79 -7.31 3.17 -11.37
N TYR A 80 -6.59 3.91 -12.20
CA TYR A 80 -6.42 5.37 -12.00
C TYR A 80 -7.71 6.19 -12.25
N TYR A 81 -8.75 5.57 -12.77
CA TYR A 81 -10.06 6.21 -12.95
C TYR A 81 -11.01 5.94 -11.78
N GLY A 82 -10.55 5.20 -10.78
CA GLY A 82 -11.33 4.88 -9.58
C GLY A 82 -12.25 3.68 -9.74
N ALA A 83 -12.11 2.88 -10.81
CA ALA A 83 -12.84 1.63 -10.95
C ALA A 83 -12.13 0.50 -10.18
N MET A 84 -12.87 -0.19 -9.31
CA MET A 84 -12.37 -1.35 -8.58
C MET A 84 -12.09 -2.51 -9.53
N LYS A 85 -10.91 -3.11 -9.44
CA LYS A 85 -10.45 -4.23 -10.26
C LYS A 85 -10.47 -5.56 -9.54
N SER A 86 -10.04 -5.57 -8.27
CA SER A 86 -9.95 -6.80 -7.48
C SER A 86 -9.83 -6.49 -6.00
N SER A 87 -9.99 -7.53 -5.18
CA SER A 87 -9.68 -7.49 -3.76
C SER A 87 -9.00 -8.79 -3.33
N PHE A 88 -8.15 -8.71 -2.29
CA PHE A 88 -7.40 -9.85 -1.77
C PHE A 88 -7.50 -9.88 -0.26
N SER A 89 -7.95 -10.99 0.30
CA SER A 89 -8.07 -11.22 1.75
C SER A 89 -6.70 -11.57 2.36
N ILE A 90 -5.81 -10.60 2.38
CA ILE A 90 -4.47 -10.70 2.98
C ILE A 90 -4.44 -9.79 4.20
N PHE A 91 -4.47 -10.38 5.38
CA PHE A 91 -4.67 -9.67 6.65
C PHE A 91 -3.41 -9.60 7.48
N ASN A 92 -3.34 -8.60 8.37
CA ASN A 92 -2.31 -8.45 9.40
C ASN A 92 -0.87 -8.36 8.89
N TRP A 93 -0.68 -7.96 7.63
CA TRP A 93 0.66 -7.66 7.14
C TRP A 93 1.09 -6.25 7.54
N GLN A 94 2.37 -6.12 7.79
CA GLN A 94 3.08 -4.86 8.00
C GLN A 94 4.02 -4.61 6.82
N ASP A 95 4.41 -3.34 6.64
CA ASP A 95 5.36 -2.91 5.62
C ASP A 95 5.02 -3.41 4.20
N VAL A 96 3.73 -3.39 3.89
CA VAL A 96 3.24 -3.88 2.60
C VAL A 96 3.78 -3.04 1.43
N GLN A 97 4.15 -3.72 0.36
CA GLN A 97 4.69 -3.13 -0.86
C GLN A 97 4.24 -3.92 -2.07
N VAL A 98 4.29 -3.29 -3.24
CA VAL A 98 4.22 -3.97 -4.54
C VAL A 98 5.61 -3.91 -5.15
N SER A 99 6.17 -5.05 -5.48
CA SER A 99 7.51 -5.17 -6.06
C SER A 99 7.50 -6.25 -7.14
N ASN A 100 7.87 -5.89 -8.38
CA ASN A 100 7.87 -6.80 -9.52
C ASN A 100 6.54 -7.59 -9.69
N SER A 101 5.41 -6.89 -9.59
CA SER A 101 4.06 -7.45 -9.65
C SER A 101 3.73 -8.47 -8.55
N PHE A 102 4.47 -8.46 -7.45
CA PHE A 102 4.15 -9.20 -6.25
C PHE A 102 3.74 -8.26 -5.12
N LEU A 103 2.77 -8.68 -4.34
CA LEU A 103 2.51 -8.12 -3.03
C LEU A 103 3.53 -8.71 -2.06
N VAL A 104 4.24 -7.87 -1.34
CA VAL A 104 5.14 -8.28 -0.28
C VAL A 104 4.77 -7.63 1.03
N GLY A 105 5.03 -8.32 2.12
CA GLY A 105 4.76 -7.82 3.46
C GLY A 105 5.32 -8.76 4.50
N ARG A 106 5.14 -8.45 5.76
CA ARG A 106 5.63 -9.26 6.87
C ARG A 106 4.63 -9.31 8.04
N ASP A 107 4.79 -10.30 8.88
CA ASP A 107 4.38 -10.24 10.27
C ASP A 107 5.63 -10.20 11.20
N SER A 108 5.45 -10.51 12.48
CA SER A 108 6.56 -10.52 13.45
C SER A 108 7.58 -11.64 13.21
N ASN A 109 7.24 -12.67 12.44
CA ASN A 109 8.03 -13.89 12.31
C ASN A 109 8.42 -14.25 10.89
N TYR A 110 7.64 -13.74 9.91
CA TYR A 110 7.74 -14.19 8.53
C TYR A 110 7.66 -13.02 7.56
N PHE A 111 8.35 -13.20 6.45
CA PHE A 111 8.21 -12.39 5.25
C PHE A 111 7.33 -13.14 4.24
N TYR A 112 6.45 -12.40 3.58
CA TYR A 112 5.47 -12.95 2.65
C TYR A 112 5.63 -12.37 1.27
N LYS A 113 5.37 -13.19 0.26
CA LYS A 113 5.30 -12.79 -1.15
C LYS A 113 4.08 -13.46 -1.78
N ALA A 114 3.18 -12.67 -2.32
CA ALA A 114 1.97 -13.14 -2.97
C ALA A 114 1.83 -12.55 -4.38
N LYS A 115 1.35 -13.35 -5.32
CA LYS A 115 1.04 -12.86 -6.65
C LYS A 115 -0.46 -12.53 -6.70
N PRO A 116 -0.85 -11.26 -7.01
CA PRO A 116 -2.24 -10.81 -6.91
C PRO A 116 -3.26 -11.63 -7.70
N GLN A 117 -2.86 -12.17 -8.84
CA GLN A 117 -3.75 -12.93 -9.75
C GLN A 117 -3.65 -14.45 -9.58
N GLN A 118 -2.78 -14.92 -8.74
CA GLN A 118 -2.58 -16.34 -8.45
C GLN A 118 -2.70 -16.52 -6.94
N LEU A 119 -3.51 -17.47 -6.50
CA LEU A 119 -3.67 -17.82 -5.07
C LEU A 119 -2.37 -18.36 -4.42
N LEU A 120 -1.21 -18.04 -5.00
CA LEU A 120 0.10 -18.47 -4.54
C LEU A 120 0.67 -17.43 -3.56
N MET A 121 0.63 -17.79 -2.29
CA MET A 121 1.33 -17.06 -1.23
C MET A 121 2.53 -17.87 -0.76
N GLN A 122 3.71 -17.29 -0.87
CA GLN A 122 4.95 -17.84 -0.34
C GLN A 122 5.26 -17.21 1.01
N LYS A 123 5.73 -18.00 1.94
CA LYS A 123 6.07 -17.62 3.30
C LYS A 123 7.52 -17.99 3.58
N PHE A 124 8.31 -17.01 4.00
CA PHE A 124 9.74 -17.18 4.26
C PHE A 124 10.04 -16.89 5.72
N LYS A 125 10.70 -17.82 6.38
CA LYS A 125 11.32 -17.54 7.68
C LYS A 125 12.71 -17.01 7.42
N LEU A 126 12.94 -15.75 7.72
CA LEU A 126 14.26 -15.14 7.61
C LEU A 126 14.97 -15.25 8.98
N ASN A 127 16.30 -15.34 8.96
CA ASN A 127 17.13 -15.30 10.18
C ASN A 127 17.29 -13.84 10.67
N ILE A 128 16.18 -13.11 10.73
CA ILE A 128 16.08 -11.73 11.15
C ILE A 128 14.95 -11.64 12.17
N ASP A 129 15.21 -11.06 13.32
CA ASP A 129 14.15 -10.77 14.28
C ASP A 129 13.41 -9.49 13.85
N PHE A 130 12.19 -9.65 13.39
CA PHE A 130 11.36 -8.53 12.96
C PHE A 130 10.57 -7.84 14.07
N LYS A 131 10.62 -8.35 15.31
CA LYS A 131 9.84 -7.80 16.42
C LYS A 131 10.18 -6.35 16.71
N GLU A 132 11.47 -6.01 16.63
CA GLU A 132 11.97 -4.65 16.87
C GLU A 132 12.11 -3.84 15.57
N ALA A 133 11.70 -4.38 14.44
CA ALA A 133 11.77 -3.67 13.17
C ALA A 133 10.68 -2.58 13.08
N VAL A 134 11.12 -1.35 12.95
CA VAL A 134 10.26 -0.17 12.77
C VAL A 134 9.72 -0.11 11.35
N LYS A 135 10.57 -0.41 10.36
CA LYS A 135 10.22 -0.39 8.94
C LYS A 135 11.08 -1.37 8.16
N ILE A 136 10.46 -2.04 7.19
CA ILE A 136 11.15 -2.90 6.23
C ILE A 136 10.77 -2.46 4.81
N ILE A 137 11.78 -2.35 3.95
CA ILE A 137 11.59 -2.03 2.53
C ILE A 137 12.40 -3.01 1.69
N THR A 138 11.77 -3.52 0.63
CA THR A 138 12.41 -4.36 -0.39
C THR A 138 12.69 -3.51 -1.62
N VAL A 139 13.94 -3.46 -2.07
CA VAL A 139 14.33 -2.79 -3.31
C VAL A 139 15.25 -3.73 -4.08
N SER A 140 14.85 -4.13 -5.28
CA SER A 140 15.58 -5.11 -6.10
C SER A 140 15.84 -6.41 -5.33
N ALA A 141 17.09 -6.79 -5.12
CA ALA A 141 17.49 -7.98 -4.40
C ALA A 141 17.91 -7.70 -2.96
N ASN A 142 17.56 -6.54 -2.39
CA ASN A 142 17.94 -6.16 -1.05
C ASN A 142 16.74 -5.93 -0.16
N LEU A 143 16.87 -6.32 1.10
CA LEU A 143 15.95 -6.02 2.19
C LEU A 143 16.61 -5.00 3.12
N TYR A 144 15.99 -3.85 3.27
CA TYR A 144 16.40 -2.78 4.17
C TYR A 144 15.55 -2.86 5.43
N VAL A 145 16.20 -2.99 6.58
CA VAL A 145 15.53 -3.14 7.88
C VAL A 145 15.98 -2.02 8.80
N LEU A 146 15.06 -1.12 9.13
CA LEU A 146 15.27 -0.12 10.17
C LEU A 146 14.89 -0.72 11.52
N GLN A 147 15.87 -0.89 12.40
CA GLN A 147 15.73 -1.57 13.68
C GLN A 147 16.70 -1.01 14.70
N ASN A 148 16.24 -0.73 15.91
CA ASN A 148 17.08 -0.22 17.01
C ASN A 148 17.92 1.01 16.63
N GLY A 149 17.36 1.94 15.84
CA GLY A 149 18.05 3.14 15.37
C GLY A 149 19.11 2.89 14.29
N MET A 150 19.25 1.65 13.79
CA MET A 150 20.21 1.25 12.75
C MET A 150 19.47 0.83 11.48
N LEU A 151 20.09 1.09 10.33
CA LEU A 151 19.65 0.56 9.03
C LEU A 151 20.53 -0.63 8.66
N ASN A 152 19.93 -1.82 8.63
CA ASN A 152 20.58 -3.05 8.22
C ASN A 152 20.17 -3.38 6.77
N ILE A 153 21.12 -3.88 5.97
CA ILE A 153 20.89 -4.25 4.57
C ILE A 153 21.23 -5.73 4.40
N TYR A 154 20.26 -6.49 3.91
CA TYR A 154 20.40 -7.93 3.67
C TYR A 154 20.18 -8.24 2.18
N GLY A 155 21.09 -8.99 1.57
CA GLY A 155 20.91 -9.49 0.22
C GLY A 155 19.90 -10.65 0.18
N ILE A 156 18.90 -10.56 -0.70
CA ILE A 156 17.95 -11.65 -0.96
C ILE A 156 18.53 -12.54 -2.06
N LYS A 157 18.97 -13.75 -1.70
CA LYS A 157 19.35 -14.75 -2.69
C LYS A 157 18.08 -15.50 -3.14
N THR A 158 17.68 -15.33 -4.38
CA THR A 158 16.72 -16.23 -5.04
C THR A 158 17.44 -17.51 -5.41
N LYS A 159 17.02 -18.63 -4.83
CA LYS A 159 17.43 -19.97 -5.30
C LYS A 159 16.68 -20.31 -6.57
#